data_103e195ab5e39ba4d2c02bc472db7cfc
#
_entry.id   103e195ab5e39ba4d2c02bc472db7cfc
#
_cell.length_a   1.000
_cell.length_b   1.000
_cell.length_c   1.000
_cell.angle_alpha   90.00
_cell.angle_beta   90.00
_cell.angle_gamma   90.00
#
_symmetry.space_group_name_H-M   'P 1'
#
loop_
_entity.id
_entity.type
_entity.pdbx_description
1 polymer ?
#
loop_
_entity_poly.entity_id
_entity_poly.type
_entity_poly.pdbx_seq_one_letter_code
_entity_poly.pdbx_strand_id
1 'polypeptide(L)'
;MAATAHWRQLTCSGDVPTGRIGHTLVTNTAEDTVYLYGGVNDSNEQNSQYLQDFFAFSFADKSWRQIEMSGEVQMPRAFHTAVFYNDQLHIFGGCNGRGRFNKLFSIDPTGRCSMFSPPPNAKVPLTRYCHSATLFEGKMYVFAGKCGGRNSNKRLKDMMAFDFATKTWIEVEQVGADVPARSAHAAFTCGRRMVMFGGRSSEGECCEDIYHFSYDTCMWQKIETNHGPLFGRARHSVVVHNGRVVIFGGWNGKKKLNDLIFYNMDSETSEVVHDPDETCPSRRECHVAVTCQNTMVVFGGRFRGNFMNDTCELDLGTKSLKDYCRDWLLQHAVLVGDSERTSLPRRIVDYMDKWRALVAPELQHRIPAPPSDSSPLMWIRSRMPSAR
;
A
#
# COMPACT_ATOMS: atom_id res chain seq x y z
N MET A 1 -2.15 18.60 -22.02
CA MET A 1 -0.82 18.93 -21.46
C MET A 1 -0.37 17.67 -20.73
N ALA A 2 0.90 17.26 -20.89
CA ALA A 2 1.46 16.14 -20.13
C ALA A 2 1.44 16.49 -18.63
N ALA A 3 1.14 15.50 -17.78
CA ALA A 3 1.18 15.69 -16.35
C ALA A 3 2.64 15.96 -15.94
N THR A 4 2.83 16.97 -15.11
CA THR A 4 4.14 17.34 -14.56
C THR A 4 4.18 16.99 -13.07
N ALA A 5 5.35 16.57 -12.60
CA ALA A 5 5.60 16.25 -11.22
C ALA A 5 6.81 17.03 -10.74
N HIS A 6 6.74 17.58 -9.54
CA HIS A 6 7.84 18.31 -8.92
C HIS A 6 8.31 17.57 -7.68
N TRP A 7 9.44 16.93 -7.81
CA TRP A 7 10.09 16.23 -6.71
C TRP A 7 10.94 17.18 -5.87
N ARG A 8 11.02 16.90 -4.61
CA ARG A 8 11.92 17.61 -3.70
C ARG A 8 12.60 16.62 -2.76
N GLN A 9 13.92 16.67 -2.67
CA GLN A 9 14.67 15.99 -1.63
C GLN A 9 14.58 16.81 -0.34
N LEU A 10 14.18 16.14 0.75
CA LEU A 10 14.04 16.79 2.05
C LEU A 10 15.38 16.81 2.79
N THR A 11 15.69 17.95 3.38
CA THR A 11 16.71 18.04 4.43
C THR A 11 16.03 17.69 5.76
N CYS A 12 16.21 16.45 6.20
CA CYS A 12 15.61 15.97 7.44
C CYS A 12 16.53 16.23 8.62
N SER A 13 15.94 16.50 9.78
CA SER A 13 16.61 16.64 11.07
C SER A 13 16.37 15.43 11.98
N GLY A 14 16.99 15.43 13.17
CA GLY A 14 16.82 14.37 14.18
C GLY A 14 17.57 13.08 13.86
N ASP A 15 17.01 11.96 14.26
CA ASP A 15 17.61 10.63 14.16
C ASP A 15 17.37 10.02 12.78
N VAL A 16 18.01 10.54 11.75
CA VAL A 16 17.79 10.05 10.36
C VAL A 16 18.18 8.59 10.25
N PRO A 17 17.25 7.69 9.78
CA PRO A 17 17.57 6.27 9.63
C PRO A 17 18.69 6.03 8.62
N THR A 18 19.48 4.99 8.84
CA THR A 18 20.53 4.56 7.90
C THR A 18 19.92 4.08 6.58
N GLY A 19 20.70 4.13 5.51
CA GLY A 19 20.29 3.61 4.18
C GLY A 19 19.91 2.15 4.24
N ARG A 20 18.77 1.79 3.66
CA ARG A 20 18.19 0.45 3.81
C ARG A 20 17.23 0.06 2.70
N ILE A 21 16.99 -1.25 2.60
CA ILE A 21 15.98 -1.86 1.74
C ILE A 21 15.10 -2.83 2.54
N GLY A 22 13.93 -3.15 1.99
CA GLY A 22 13.04 -4.14 2.58
C GLY A 22 12.48 -3.76 3.96
N HIS A 23 12.57 -2.50 4.33
CA HIS A 23 11.86 -1.90 5.45
C HIS A 23 10.40 -1.66 5.08
N THR A 24 9.59 -1.30 6.05
CA THR A 24 8.23 -0.80 5.81
C THR A 24 8.10 0.65 6.23
N LEU A 25 7.29 1.40 5.49
CA LEU A 25 6.76 2.71 5.85
C LEU A 25 5.25 2.59 5.93
N VAL A 26 4.66 3.17 6.95
CA VAL A 26 3.20 3.22 7.10
C VAL A 26 2.82 4.55 7.74
N THR A 27 1.81 5.19 7.18
CA THR A 27 1.26 6.44 7.70
C THR A 27 0.21 6.13 8.78
N ASN A 28 0.15 6.91 9.85
CA ASN A 28 -0.92 6.82 10.83
C ASN A 28 -2.27 7.30 10.24
N THR A 29 -3.34 7.08 10.97
CA THR A 29 -4.70 7.44 10.52
C THR A 29 -4.88 8.96 10.33
N ALA A 30 -4.13 9.78 11.07
CA ALA A 30 -4.17 11.24 10.95
C ALA A 30 -3.40 11.77 9.72
N GLU A 31 -2.63 10.91 9.04
CA GLU A 31 -1.75 11.27 7.92
C GLU A 31 -0.75 12.40 8.25
N ASP A 32 -0.21 12.41 9.46
CA ASP A 32 0.77 13.41 9.92
C ASP A 32 2.10 12.79 10.34
N THR A 33 2.11 11.51 10.63
CA THR A 33 3.28 10.74 11.08
C THR A 33 3.47 9.48 10.24
N VAL A 34 4.70 9.27 9.80
CA VAL A 34 5.10 8.05 9.06
C VAL A 34 5.98 7.19 9.95
N TYR A 35 5.61 5.94 10.14
CA TYR A 35 6.40 4.96 10.91
C TYR A 35 7.26 4.10 9.99
N LEU A 36 8.52 3.93 10.34
CA LEU A 36 9.48 3.05 9.67
C LEU A 36 9.87 1.92 10.60
N TYR A 37 9.86 0.68 10.09
CA TYR A 37 10.36 -0.46 10.85
C TYR A 37 11.30 -1.34 10.02
N GLY A 38 12.42 -1.72 10.62
CA GLY A 38 13.32 -2.76 10.16
C GLY A 38 13.98 -2.52 8.81
N GLY A 39 14.16 -3.59 8.06
CA GLY A 39 14.89 -3.60 6.79
C GLY A 39 16.26 -4.26 6.90
N VAL A 40 17.07 -4.07 5.89
CA VAL A 40 18.46 -4.50 5.84
C VAL A 40 19.32 -3.41 5.24
N ASN A 41 20.45 -3.14 5.86
CA ASN A 41 21.50 -2.27 5.33
C ASN A 41 22.78 -3.08 5.06
N ASP A 42 23.71 -2.45 4.36
CA ASP A 42 25.05 -3.00 4.15
C ASP A 42 26.01 -2.17 5.02
N SER A 43 26.33 -2.67 6.18
CA SER A 43 27.27 -1.98 7.07
C SER A 43 28.73 -2.13 6.62
N ASN A 44 29.02 -3.12 5.76
CA ASN A 44 30.28 -3.35 5.06
C ASN A 44 29.99 -4.31 3.89
N GLU A 45 30.66 -4.20 2.76
CA GLU A 45 30.44 -4.97 1.52
C GLU A 45 30.33 -6.51 1.67
N GLN A 46 30.55 -7.04 2.87
CA GLN A 46 30.50 -8.47 3.18
C GLN A 46 29.46 -8.90 4.21
N ASN A 47 28.79 -7.98 4.94
CA ASN A 47 27.85 -8.33 6.02
C ASN A 47 26.57 -7.47 5.99
N SER A 48 25.54 -7.96 5.33
CA SER A 48 24.20 -7.37 5.43
C SER A 48 23.68 -7.44 6.86
N GLN A 49 23.42 -6.28 7.47
CA GLN A 49 22.85 -6.18 8.82
C GLN A 49 21.31 -6.03 8.70
N TYR A 50 20.59 -7.03 9.19
CA TYR A 50 19.15 -6.93 9.36
C TYR A 50 18.83 -6.06 10.56
N LEU A 51 17.84 -5.21 10.40
CA LEU A 51 17.46 -4.18 11.37
C LEU A 51 16.14 -4.54 12.06
N GLN A 52 15.97 -4.03 13.26
CA GLN A 52 14.73 -4.13 14.05
C GLN A 52 14.31 -2.78 14.62
N ASP A 53 15.04 -1.71 14.24
CA ASP A 53 14.80 -0.36 14.72
C ASP A 53 13.44 0.20 14.27
N PHE A 54 12.92 1.12 15.07
CA PHE A 54 11.63 1.74 14.86
C PHE A 54 11.76 3.25 14.90
N PHE A 55 11.23 3.93 13.89
CA PHE A 55 11.31 5.38 13.76
C PHE A 55 9.95 5.98 13.46
N ALA A 56 9.77 7.22 13.88
CA ALA A 56 8.68 8.10 13.45
C ALA A 56 9.26 9.29 12.68
N PHE A 57 8.65 9.62 11.55
CA PHE A 57 8.89 10.83 10.78
C PHE A 57 7.72 11.78 10.96
N SER A 58 7.97 12.97 11.50
CA SER A 58 7.01 14.07 11.56
C SER A 58 6.99 14.79 10.22
N PHE A 59 5.83 14.75 9.55
CA PHE A 59 5.69 15.44 8.28
C PHE A 59 5.73 16.97 8.41
N ALA A 60 5.22 17.51 9.53
CA ALA A 60 5.24 18.93 9.80
C ALA A 60 6.66 19.47 10.01
N ASP A 61 7.46 18.78 10.83
CA ASP A 61 8.80 19.23 11.23
C ASP A 61 9.92 18.74 10.31
N LYS A 62 9.59 17.83 9.37
CA LYS A 62 10.57 17.15 8.51
C LYS A 62 11.69 16.49 9.34
N SER A 63 11.33 15.86 10.45
CA SER A 63 12.26 15.29 11.41
C SER A 63 12.00 13.82 11.68
N TRP A 64 13.07 13.05 11.81
CA TRP A 64 13.06 11.66 12.21
C TRP A 64 13.33 11.54 13.72
N ARG A 65 12.64 10.66 14.38
CA ARG A 65 12.87 10.30 15.77
C ARG A 65 12.91 8.79 15.92
N GLN A 66 13.99 8.26 16.44
CA GLN A 66 14.06 6.85 16.81
C GLN A 66 13.21 6.61 18.06
N ILE A 67 12.43 5.52 18.04
CA ILE A 67 11.57 5.12 19.15
C ILE A 67 12.18 3.86 19.74
N GLU A 68 12.46 3.92 21.04
CA GLU A 68 12.96 2.76 21.78
C GLU A 68 11.86 1.70 21.93
N MET A 69 12.17 0.47 21.56
CA MET A 69 11.19 -0.61 21.62
C MET A 69 11.28 -1.37 22.95
N SER A 70 10.13 -1.82 23.41
CA SER A 70 9.95 -2.58 24.65
C SER A 70 8.97 -3.75 24.47
N GLY A 71 8.80 -4.57 25.50
CA GLY A 71 7.87 -5.71 25.45
C GLY A 71 8.42 -6.88 24.63
N GLU A 72 7.57 -7.48 23.79
CA GLU A 72 7.93 -8.68 23.00
C GLU A 72 8.65 -8.32 21.70
N VAL A 73 9.80 -7.65 21.81
CA VAL A 73 10.60 -7.20 20.66
C VAL A 73 11.02 -8.38 19.80
N GLN A 74 10.74 -8.27 18.51
CA GLN A 74 10.96 -9.34 17.55
C GLN A 74 12.35 -9.28 16.91
N MET A 75 12.78 -10.42 16.33
CA MET A 75 14.07 -10.52 15.63
C MET A 75 14.15 -9.55 14.44
N PRO A 76 15.36 -9.02 14.14
CA PRO A 76 15.62 -8.19 12.96
C PRO A 76 15.11 -8.86 11.68
N ARG A 77 14.50 -8.06 10.80
CA ARG A 77 13.90 -8.57 9.56
C ARG A 77 13.80 -7.55 8.45
N ALA A 78 13.73 -8.07 7.23
CA ALA A 78 13.49 -7.30 6.03
C ALA A 78 12.42 -7.99 5.14
N PHE A 79 11.86 -7.25 4.18
CA PHE A 79 10.87 -7.74 3.23
C PHE A 79 9.60 -8.32 3.87
N HIS A 80 9.29 -7.85 5.06
CA HIS A 80 8.02 -8.01 5.75
C HIS A 80 7.01 -7.01 5.21
N THR A 81 5.77 -7.14 5.63
CA THR A 81 4.73 -6.14 5.38
C THR A 81 4.22 -5.55 6.69
N ALA A 82 3.66 -4.37 6.61
CA ALA A 82 3.02 -3.70 7.74
C ALA A 82 1.73 -3.02 7.30
N VAL A 83 0.75 -2.97 8.20
CA VAL A 83 -0.47 -2.18 8.09
C VAL A 83 -0.68 -1.41 9.39
N PHE A 84 -1.28 -0.22 9.31
CA PHE A 84 -1.66 0.57 10.49
C PHE A 84 -3.15 0.35 10.77
N TYR A 85 -3.47 -0.11 11.98
CA TYR A 85 -4.84 -0.39 12.38
C TYR A 85 -4.97 -0.25 13.91
N ASN A 86 -6.05 0.41 14.38
CA ASN A 86 -6.31 0.68 15.79
C ASN A 86 -5.07 1.25 16.51
N ASP A 87 -4.49 2.32 15.94
CA ASP A 87 -3.32 3.03 16.44
C ASP A 87 -2.08 2.16 16.69
N GLN A 88 -1.95 1.06 15.97
CA GLN A 88 -0.81 0.16 16.04
C GLN A 88 -0.31 -0.21 14.64
N LEU A 89 0.99 -0.37 14.53
CA LEU A 89 1.65 -0.94 13.37
C LEU A 89 1.64 -2.48 13.49
N HIS A 90 0.94 -3.16 12.59
CA HIS A 90 0.88 -4.63 12.57
C HIS A 90 1.82 -5.16 11.50
N ILE A 91 2.80 -5.96 11.90
CA ILE A 91 3.90 -6.44 11.07
C ILE A 91 3.81 -7.95 10.89
N PHE A 92 3.88 -8.41 9.63
CA PHE A 92 3.82 -9.84 9.31
C PHE A 92 4.99 -10.31 8.46
N GLY A 93 5.50 -11.50 8.78
CA GLY A 93 6.43 -12.23 7.96
C GLY A 93 7.83 -11.62 7.86
N GLY A 94 8.40 -11.64 6.64
CA GLY A 94 9.75 -11.19 6.38
C GLY A 94 10.81 -12.28 6.52
N CYS A 95 12.07 -11.89 6.37
CA CYS A 95 13.21 -12.78 6.54
C CYS A 95 14.39 -12.06 7.18
N ASN A 96 15.34 -12.82 7.68
CA ASN A 96 16.70 -12.41 7.96
C ASN A 96 17.68 -13.44 7.36
N GLY A 97 18.95 -13.21 7.42
CA GLY A 97 19.94 -14.13 6.83
C GLY A 97 19.86 -15.58 7.34
N ARG A 98 19.15 -15.83 8.44
CA ARG A 98 19.00 -17.14 9.10
C ARG A 98 17.69 -17.85 8.76
N GLY A 99 16.60 -17.12 8.52
CA GLY A 99 15.29 -17.73 8.31
C GLY A 99 14.24 -16.79 7.74
N ARG A 100 13.04 -17.33 7.58
CA ARG A 100 11.84 -16.63 7.15
C ARG A 100 10.78 -16.74 8.23
N PHE A 101 9.92 -15.75 8.32
CA PHE A 101 8.97 -15.62 9.41
C PHE A 101 7.52 -15.73 8.92
N ASN A 102 6.64 -16.17 9.82
CA ASN A 102 5.18 -16.11 9.68
C ASN A 102 4.53 -15.56 10.97
N LYS A 103 5.30 -14.85 11.76
CA LYS A 103 4.82 -14.22 12.98
C LYS A 103 4.15 -12.89 12.65
N LEU A 104 3.00 -12.64 13.27
CA LEU A 104 2.32 -11.36 13.32
C LEU A 104 2.53 -10.76 14.71
N PHE A 105 2.90 -9.50 14.77
CA PHE A 105 3.05 -8.72 15.99
C PHE A 105 2.69 -7.27 15.73
N SER A 106 2.40 -6.53 16.78
CA SER A 106 2.12 -5.11 16.70
C SER A 106 3.17 -4.29 17.46
N ILE A 107 3.33 -3.04 17.03
CA ILE A 107 4.10 -2.00 17.72
C ILE A 107 3.18 -0.79 17.84
N ASP A 108 2.99 -0.29 19.06
CA ASP A 108 2.27 0.97 19.26
C ASP A 108 3.19 2.20 19.05
N PRO A 109 2.65 3.43 18.95
CA PRO A 109 3.45 4.64 18.76
C PRO A 109 4.47 4.93 19.88
N THR A 110 4.37 4.28 21.01
CA THR A 110 5.34 4.38 22.11
C THR A 110 6.49 3.37 22.02
N GLY A 111 6.43 2.44 21.04
CA GLY A 111 7.44 1.41 20.83
C GLY A 111 7.15 0.09 21.56
N ARG A 112 5.99 -0.06 22.20
CA ARG A 112 5.64 -1.32 22.88
C ARG A 112 5.22 -2.37 21.87
N CYS A 113 5.93 -3.51 21.90
CA CYS A 113 5.68 -4.66 21.02
C CYS A 113 4.79 -5.70 21.71
N SER A 114 3.84 -6.25 20.96
CA SER A 114 2.97 -7.34 21.40
C SER A 114 2.82 -8.37 20.30
N MET A 115 2.87 -9.66 20.65
CA MET A 115 2.79 -10.75 19.68
C MET A 115 1.40 -11.38 19.65
N PHE A 116 0.95 -11.71 18.43
CA PHE A 116 -0.26 -12.50 18.25
C PHE A 116 0.11 -13.99 18.23
N SER A 117 -0.34 -14.72 19.24
CA SER A 117 -0.20 -16.17 19.32
C SER A 117 -1.48 -16.81 18.82
N PRO A 118 -1.44 -17.53 17.68
CA PRO A 118 -2.63 -18.23 17.19
C PRO A 118 -3.01 -19.35 18.16
N PRO A 119 -4.32 -19.70 18.24
CA PRO A 119 -4.76 -20.86 19.01
C PRO A 119 -4.05 -22.14 18.56
N PRO A 120 -3.93 -23.15 19.43
CA PRO A 120 -3.44 -24.47 19.06
C PRO A 120 -4.22 -25.02 17.84
N ASN A 121 -3.51 -25.58 16.87
CA ASN A 121 -4.08 -26.11 15.62
C ASN A 121 -4.72 -25.10 14.66
N ALA A 122 -4.60 -23.81 14.94
CA ALA A 122 -5.07 -22.80 14.00
C ALA A 122 -4.27 -22.84 12.69
N LYS A 123 -4.95 -22.72 11.57
CA LYS A 123 -4.30 -22.55 10.27
C LYS A 123 -3.59 -21.21 10.27
N VAL A 124 -2.28 -21.21 9.98
CA VAL A 124 -1.47 -20.00 9.89
C VAL A 124 -0.78 -19.93 8.53
N PRO A 125 -0.50 -18.74 8.00
CA PRO A 125 0.21 -18.62 6.73
C PRO A 125 1.60 -19.29 6.79
N LEU A 126 2.06 -19.80 5.65
CA LEU A 126 3.45 -20.23 5.51
C LEU A 126 4.41 -19.08 5.76
N THR A 127 5.62 -19.39 6.23
CA THR A 127 6.70 -18.40 6.33
C THR A 127 6.95 -17.75 4.97
N ARG A 128 6.95 -16.42 4.90
CA ARG A 128 7.05 -15.69 3.64
C ARG A 128 7.70 -14.32 3.76
N TYR A 129 8.21 -13.84 2.62
CA TYR A 129 8.76 -12.49 2.45
C TYR A 129 8.47 -11.99 1.04
N CYS A 130 8.59 -10.69 0.80
CA CYS A 130 8.20 -10.04 -0.45
C CYS A 130 6.76 -10.36 -0.88
N HIS A 131 5.87 -10.59 0.07
CA HIS A 131 4.43 -10.67 -0.10
C HIS A 131 3.85 -9.26 -0.01
N SER A 132 2.58 -9.10 -0.33
CA SER A 132 1.83 -7.86 -0.04
C SER A 132 0.90 -8.06 1.15
N ALA A 133 0.54 -6.94 1.79
CA ALA A 133 -0.53 -6.90 2.77
C ALA A 133 -1.37 -5.64 2.54
N THR A 134 -2.69 -5.81 2.65
CA THR A 134 -3.67 -4.74 2.54
C THR A 134 -4.65 -4.83 3.69
N LEU A 135 -5.20 -3.68 4.10
CA LEU A 135 -6.21 -3.60 5.15
C LEU A 135 -7.57 -3.33 4.53
N PHE A 136 -8.58 -4.12 4.92
CA PHE A 136 -9.96 -3.89 4.53
C PHE A 136 -10.92 -4.43 5.62
N GLU A 137 -11.85 -3.60 6.07
CA GLU A 137 -12.89 -3.93 7.06
C GLU A 137 -12.36 -4.74 8.27
N GLY A 138 -11.31 -4.22 8.92
CA GLY A 138 -10.74 -4.85 10.12
C GLY A 138 -10.02 -6.18 9.86
N LYS A 139 -9.63 -6.45 8.63
CA LYS A 139 -8.83 -7.63 8.24
C LYS A 139 -7.59 -7.25 7.47
N MET A 140 -6.46 -7.86 7.81
CA MET A 140 -5.20 -7.77 7.06
C MET A 140 -5.12 -8.93 6.07
N TYR A 141 -5.23 -8.62 4.78
CA TYR A 141 -5.12 -9.59 3.69
C TYR A 141 -3.66 -9.70 3.25
N VAL A 142 -3.10 -10.89 3.34
CA VAL A 142 -1.73 -11.23 2.94
C VAL A 142 -1.77 -12.08 1.68
N PHE A 143 -1.15 -11.59 0.60
CA PHE A 143 -1.17 -12.28 -0.68
C PHE A 143 0.22 -12.67 -1.16
N ALA A 144 0.35 -13.91 -1.64
CA ALA A 144 1.50 -14.42 -2.38
C ALA A 144 2.85 -14.29 -1.62
N GLY A 145 3.94 -13.92 -2.31
CA GLY A 145 5.27 -13.81 -1.73
C GLY A 145 6.15 -15.05 -1.98
N LYS A 146 7.31 -15.06 -1.38
CA LYS A 146 8.31 -16.12 -1.51
C LYS A 146 8.44 -16.93 -0.23
N CYS A 147 8.42 -18.26 -0.32
CA CYS A 147 8.50 -19.18 0.81
C CYS A 147 9.60 -20.23 0.63
N GLY A 148 9.72 -21.14 1.60
CA GLY A 148 10.64 -22.28 1.56
C GLY A 148 12.04 -21.97 2.12
N GLY A 149 12.98 -22.90 2.07
CA GLY A 149 14.34 -22.80 2.59
C GLY A 149 15.23 -21.78 1.86
N ARG A 150 16.49 -21.63 2.31
CA ARG A 150 17.43 -20.60 1.82
C ARG A 150 17.61 -20.61 0.29
N ASN A 151 17.58 -21.79 -0.32
CA ASN A 151 17.76 -22.00 -1.77
C ASN A 151 16.42 -22.18 -2.51
N SER A 152 15.27 -22.05 -1.83
CA SER A 152 13.97 -22.22 -2.46
C SER A 152 13.58 -20.96 -3.22
N ASN A 153 13.17 -21.13 -4.47
CA ASN A 153 12.55 -20.11 -5.30
C ASN A 153 11.02 -20.21 -5.33
N LYS A 154 10.44 -21.06 -4.46
CA LYS A 154 8.99 -21.26 -4.43
C LYS A 154 8.26 -19.94 -4.13
N ARG A 155 7.44 -19.54 -5.06
CA ARG A 155 6.50 -18.41 -4.89
C ARG A 155 5.11 -18.94 -4.61
N LEU A 156 4.36 -18.15 -3.92
CA LEU A 156 3.00 -18.43 -3.49
C LEU A 156 2.01 -17.67 -4.38
N LYS A 157 0.75 -18.14 -4.37
CA LYS A 157 -0.41 -17.45 -4.92
C LYS A 157 -1.63 -17.52 -3.99
N ASP A 158 -1.42 -18.02 -2.76
CA ASP A 158 -2.43 -18.10 -1.72
C ASP A 158 -2.74 -16.73 -1.12
N MET A 159 -3.94 -16.59 -0.60
CA MET A 159 -4.38 -15.43 0.18
C MET A 159 -4.83 -15.87 1.55
N MET A 160 -4.31 -15.19 2.57
CA MET A 160 -4.71 -15.36 3.96
C MET A 160 -5.17 -14.03 4.52
N ALA A 161 -6.22 -14.00 5.31
CA ALA A 161 -6.70 -12.83 6.01
C ALA A 161 -6.56 -13.01 7.52
N PHE A 162 -5.96 -12.03 8.21
CA PHE A 162 -6.00 -11.96 9.66
C PHE A 162 -7.14 -11.07 10.09
N ASP A 163 -8.08 -11.62 10.81
CA ASP A 163 -9.22 -10.89 11.37
C ASP A 163 -8.82 -10.34 12.75
N PHE A 164 -8.77 -9.00 12.87
CA PHE A 164 -8.36 -8.35 14.11
C PHE A 164 -9.38 -8.48 15.24
N ALA A 165 -10.66 -8.69 14.94
CA ALA A 165 -11.70 -8.86 15.95
C ALA A 165 -11.60 -10.24 16.62
N THR A 166 -11.44 -11.29 15.82
CA THR A 166 -11.32 -12.67 16.31
C THR A 166 -9.89 -13.09 16.62
N LYS A 167 -8.91 -12.32 16.16
CA LYS A 167 -7.45 -12.61 16.24
C LYS A 167 -7.07 -13.96 15.61
N THR A 168 -7.74 -14.31 14.51
CA THR A 168 -7.53 -15.59 13.80
C THR A 168 -7.17 -15.37 12.35
N TRP A 169 -6.43 -16.32 11.78
CA TRP A 169 -6.15 -16.39 10.36
C TRP A 169 -7.25 -17.17 9.63
N ILE A 170 -7.67 -16.67 8.50
CA ILE A 170 -8.67 -17.24 7.61
C ILE A 170 -8.00 -17.46 6.24
N GLU A 171 -8.12 -18.64 5.68
CA GLU A 171 -7.76 -18.85 4.27
C GLU A 171 -8.87 -18.28 3.39
N VAL A 172 -8.50 -17.41 2.46
CA VAL A 172 -9.43 -16.80 1.52
C VAL A 172 -9.49 -17.66 0.27
N GLU A 173 -10.66 -18.25 0.04
CA GLU A 173 -10.92 -18.99 -1.19
C GLU A 173 -11.04 -17.99 -2.35
N GLN A 174 -10.13 -18.09 -3.31
CA GLN A 174 -10.02 -17.18 -4.43
C GLN A 174 -10.71 -17.78 -5.65
N VAL A 175 -11.57 -17.01 -6.31
CA VAL A 175 -12.26 -17.41 -7.54
C VAL A 175 -11.95 -16.44 -8.69
N GLY A 176 -12.39 -16.75 -9.90
CA GLY A 176 -12.20 -15.92 -11.08
C GLY A 176 -10.86 -16.16 -11.78
N ALA A 177 -10.16 -15.09 -12.16
CA ALA A 177 -8.91 -15.19 -12.90
C ALA A 177 -7.80 -15.88 -12.08
N ASP A 178 -7.10 -16.83 -12.68
CA ASP A 178 -5.92 -17.46 -12.04
C ASP A 178 -4.74 -16.48 -12.02
N VAL A 179 -4.40 -15.99 -10.84
CA VAL A 179 -3.25 -15.11 -10.64
C VAL A 179 -1.99 -15.94 -10.45
N PRO A 180 -0.99 -15.84 -11.35
CA PRO A 180 0.24 -16.62 -11.23
C PRO A 180 1.01 -16.32 -9.94
N ALA A 181 1.66 -17.35 -9.38
CA ALA A 181 2.49 -17.22 -8.20
C ALA A 181 3.60 -16.17 -8.39
N ARG A 182 3.72 -15.23 -7.45
CA ARG A 182 4.62 -14.08 -7.57
C ARG A 182 5.14 -13.56 -6.25
N SER A 183 6.14 -12.69 -6.33
CA SER A 183 6.71 -11.99 -5.18
C SER A 183 7.15 -10.59 -5.58
N ALA A 184 7.33 -9.70 -4.61
CA ALA A 184 7.78 -8.32 -4.83
C ALA A 184 6.89 -7.51 -5.81
N HIS A 185 5.61 -7.87 -5.86
CA HIS A 185 4.53 -7.08 -6.45
C HIS A 185 4.10 -6.00 -5.46
N ALA A 186 3.39 -5.02 -5.94
CA ALA A 186 2.70 -4.06 -5.08
C ALA A 186 1.20 -4.39 -5.05
N ALA A 187 0.57 -4.18 -3.89
CA ALA A 187 -0.87 -4.26 -3.75
C ALA A 187 -1.36 -3.17 -2.79
N PHE A 188 -2.55 -2.67 -3.04
CA PHE A 188 -3.18 -1.62 -2.25
C PHE A 188 -4.71 -1.78 -2.28
N THR A 189 -5.37 -1.21 -1.29
CA THR A 189 -6.83 -1.16 -1.23
C THR A 189 -7.35 0.10 -1.93
N CYS A 190 -8.32 -0.07 -2.81
CA CYS A 190 -9.05 1.03 -3.43
C CYS A 190 -10.55 0.71 -3.37
N GLY A 191 -11.28 1.41 -2.52
CA GLY A 191 -12.68 1.09 -2.20
C GLY A 191 -12.82 -0.33 -1.69
N ARG A 192 -13.69 -1.12 -2.30
CA ARG A 192 -13.94 -2.53 -1.94
C ARG A 192 -13.09 -3.53 -2.73
N ARG A 193 -11.99 -3.08 -3.31
CA ARG A 193 -11.10 -3.91 -4.12
C ARG A 193 -9.65 -3.78 -3.65
N MET A 194 -8.92 -4.89 -3.72
CA MET A 194 -7.46 -4.86 -3.74
C MET A 194 -7.03 -4.81 -5.20
N VAL A 195 -6.11 -3.90 -5.48
CA VAL A 195 -5.43 -3.82 -6.79
C VAL A 195 -4.03 -4.31 -6.63
N MET A 196 -3.61 -5.20 -7.51
CA MET A 196 -2.27 -5.76 -7.53
C MET A 196 -1.61 -5.50 -8.87
N PHE A 197 -0.35 -5.07 -8.84
CA PHE A 197 0.45 -4.78 -10.03
C PHE A 197 1.83 -5.41 -9.97
N GLY A 198 2.23 -6.02 -11.09
CA GLY A 198 3.60 -6.44 -11.34
C GLY A 198 4.09 -7.58 -10.45
N GLY A 199 5.34 -7.47 -10.04
CA GLY A 199 6.04 -8.49 -9.28
C GLY A 199 6.94 -9.37 -10.14
N ARG A 200 7.46 -10.44 -9.54
CA ARG A 200 8.34 -11.40 -10.20
C ARG A 200 7.71 -12.78 -10.21
N SER A 201 7.57 -13.38 -11.39
CA SER A 201 7.01 -14.72 -11.61
C SER A 201 7.93 -15.83 -11.10
N SER A 202 7.45 -17.08 -11.11
CA SER A 202 8.25 -18.25 -10.75
C SER A 202 9.42 -18.47 -11.70
N GLU A 203 9.28 -18.09 -12.95
CA GLU A 203 10.30 -18.16 -13.99
C GLU A 203 11.35 -17.05 -13.84
N GLY A 204 11.07 -16.06 -12.98
CA GLY A 204 11.98 -14.95 -12.68
C GLY A 204 11.77 -13.72 -13.52
N GLU A 205 10.69 -13.65 -14.29
CA GLU A 205 10.33 -12.51 -15.11
C GLU A 205 9.58 -11.45 -14.33
N CYS A 206 9.69 -10.21 -14.76
CA CYS A 206 8.92 -9.11 -14.21
C CYS A 206 7.55 -9.06 -14.89
N CYS A 207 6.50 -9.22 -14.10
CA CYS A 207 5.12 -9.18 -14.56
C CYS A 207 4.68 -7.74 -14.85
N GLU A 208 3.83 -7.56 -15.87
CA GLU A 208 3.25 -6.25 -16.24
C GLU A 208 1.74 -6.18 -16.04
N ASP A 209 1.15 -7.30 -15.62
CA ASP A 209 -0.29 -7.47 -15.43
C ASP A 209 -0.82 -6.71 -14.20
N ILE A 210 -2.07 -6.27 -14.33
CA ILE A 210 -2.87 -5.72 -13.24
C ILE A 210 -4.01 -6.70 -12.94
N TYR A 211 -4.30 -6.90 -11.66
CA TYR A 211 -5.44 -7.66 -11.20
C TYR A 211 -6.22 -6.87 -10.15
N HIS A 212 -7.53 -6.96 -10.21
CA HIS A 212 -8.43 -6.52 -9.17
C HIS A 212 -8.99 -7.72 -8.41
N PHE A 213 -8.97 -7.66 -7.10
CA PHE A 213 -9.60 -8.63 -6.22
C PHE A 213 -10.76 -7.96 -5.49
N SER A 214 -11.97 -8.46 -5.65
CA SER A 214 -13.13 -8.00 -4.90
C SER A 214 -13.12 -8.64 -3.51
N TYR A 215 -13.09 -7.83 -2.46
CA TYR A 215 -13.17 -8.34 -1.07
C TYR A 215 -14.53 -8.97 -0.76
N ASP A 216 -15.60 -8.55 -1.44
CA ASP A 216 -16.97 -9.02 -1.20
C ASP A 216 -17.21 -10.40 -1.80
N THR A 217 -16.70 -10.64 -3.00
CA THR A 217 -16.95 -11.88 -3.76
C THR A 217 -15.74 -12.81 -3.80
N CYS A 218 -14.60 -12.40 -3.22
CA CYS A 218 -13.32 -13.11 -3.30
C CYS A 218 -12.88 -13.42 -4.73
N MET A 219 -13.28 -12.59 -5.70
CA MET A 219 -13.04 -12.82 -7.12
C MET A 219 -11.91 -11.95 -7.65
N TRP A 220 -10.98 -12.60 -8.37
CA TRP A 220 -9.96 -11.94 -9.17
C TRP A 220 -10.47 -11.66 -10.58
N GLN A 221 -10.16 -10.47 -11.06
CA GLN A 221 -10.33 -10.04 -12.43
C GLN A 221 -8.99 -9.54 -12.97
N LYS A 222 -8.56 -10.07 -14.12
CA LYS A 222 -7.43 -9.50 -14.85
C LYS A 222 -7.90 -8.27 -15.61
N ILE A 223 -7.13 -7.19 -15.52
CA ILE A 223 -7.42 -5.96 -16.24
C ILE A 223 -6.58 -5.94 -17.51
N GLU A 224 -7.26 -5.85 -18.64
CA GLU A 224 -6.61 -5.73 -19.94
C GLU A 224 -6.15 -4.28 -20.13
N THR A 225 -4.87 -4.03 -19.93
CA THR A 225 -4.28 -2.70 -20.12
C THR A 225 -3.94 -2.49 -21.59
N ASN A 226 -4.86 -1.92 -22.34
CA ASN A 226 -4.67 -1.70 -23.77
C ASN A 226 -3.82 -0.47 -24.10
N HIS A 227 -3.49 0.37 -23.13
CA HIS A 227 -2.89 1.67 -23.43
C HIS A 227 -1.94 2.12 -22.31
N GLY A 228 -0.68 2.30 -22.64
CA GLY A 228 0.26 3.05 -21.84
C GLY A 228 1.55 2.30 -21.46
N PRO A 229 2.48 3.00 -20.85
CA PRO A 229 3.85 2.56 -20.63
C PRO A 229 4.03 1.74 -19.34
N LEU A 230 3.05 0.92 -18.96
CA LEU A 230 3.22 -0.02 -17.85
C LEU A 230 4.13 -1.15 -18.30
N PHE A 231 5.40 -1.04 -17.98
CA PHE A 231 6.38 -2.10 -18.21
C PHE A 231 6.42 -3.03 -17.01
N GLY A 232 6.63 -4.33 -17.25
CA GLY A 232 6.83 -5.32 -16.21
C GLY A 232 7.90 -4.89 -15.22
N ARG A 233 7.56 -4.87 -13.93
CA ARG A 233 8.45 -4.44 -12.86
C ARG A 233 8.19 -5.13 -11.53
N ALA A 234 9.22 -5.19 -10.70
CA ALA A 234 9.16 -5.68 -9.33
C ALA A 234 9.86 -4.72 -8.38
N ARG A 235 9.57 -4.80 -7.07
CA ARG A 235 10.23 -3.99 -6.03
C ARG A 235 10.07 -2.48 -6.23
N HIS A 236 9.00 -2.09 -6.90
CA HIS A 236 8.54 -0.72 -7.05
C HIS A 236 7.65 -0.35 -5.85
N SER A 237 7.43 0.92 -5.66
CA SER A 237 6.42 1.41 -4.71
C SER A 237 5.16 1.85 -5.45
N VAL A 238 4.04 1.75 -4.73
CA VAL A 238 2.74 2.20 -5.20
C VAL A 238 2.04 2.93 -4.06
N VAL A 239 1.47 4.07 -4.38
CA VAL A 239 0.55 4.80 -3.51
C VAL A 239 -0.72 5.14 -4.26
N VAL A 240 -1.81 5.35 -3.52
CA VAL A 240 -3.09 5.77 -4.09
C VAL A 240 -3.41 7.16 -3.57
N HIS A 241 -3.68 8.07 -4.49
CA HIS A 241 -4.10 9.42 -4.15
C HIS A 241 -5.15 9.89 -5.15
N ASN A 242 -6.30 10.32 -4.64
CA ASN A 242 -7.41 10.85 -5.45
C ASN A 242 -7.89 9.90 -6.57
N GLY A 243 -7.94 8.58 -6.30
CA GLY A 243 -8.29 7.55 -7.29
C GLY A 243 -7.28 7.36 -8.42
N ARG A 244 -6.13 8.03 -8.30
CA ARG A 244 -4.97 7.73 -9.14
C ARG A 244 -4.03 6.84 -8.38
N VAL A 245 -3.49 5.88 -9.09
CA VAL A 245 -2.41 5.02 -8.62
C VAL A 245 -1.11 5.63 -9.09
N VAL A 246 -0.21 5.87 -8.15
CA VAL A 246 1.11 6.47 -8.41
C VAL A 246 2.15 5.38 -8.24
N ILE A 247 2.82 5.00 -9.32
CA ILE A 247 3.83 3.95 -9.36
C ILE A 247 5.19 4.60 -9.55
N PHE A 248 6.15 4.27 -8.70
CA PHE A 248 7.50 4.81 -8.80
C PHE A 248 8.57 3.72 -8.80
N GLY A 249 9.50 3.82 -9.75
CA GLY A 249 10.74 3.07 -9.79
C GLY A 249 10.62 1.55 -9.87
N GLY A 250 11.50 0.83 -9.15
CA GLY A 250 11.58 -0.63 -9.16
C GLY A 250 12.64 -1.17 -10.13
N TRP A 251 12.48 -2.42 -10.55
CA TRP A 251 13.39 -3.13 -11.45
C TRP A 251 12.58 -3.87 -12.53
N ASN A 252 12.96 -3.74 -13.80
CA ASN A 252 12.25 -4.31 -14.95
C ASN A 252 12.90 -5.57 -15.55
N GLY A 253 13.75 -6.23 -14.80
CA GLY A 253 14.50 -7.39 -15.29
C GLY A 253 15.89 -7.02 -15.86
N LYS A 254 16.07 -5.77 -16.31
CA LYS A 254 17.31 -5.29 -16.94
C LYS A 254 17.96 -4.13 -16.18
N LYS A 255 17.18 -3.14 -15.79
CA LYS A 255 17.65 -1.93 -15.11
C LYS A 255 16.74 -1.50 -13.97
N LYS A 256 17.28 -0.77 -13.01
CA LYS A 256 16.52 -0.05 -12.00
C LYS A 256 15.90 1.20 -12.63
N LEU A 257 14.72 1.54 -12.17
CA LEU A 257 13.86 2.57 -12.73
C LEU A 257 13.75 3.76 -11.78
N ASN A 258 13.44 4.92 -12.32
CA ASN A 258 13.02 6.13 -11.60
C ASN A 258 11.87 6.84 -12.30
N ASP A 259 11.20 6.14 -13.21
CA ASP A 259 10.00 6.65 -13.85
C ASP A 259 8.85 6.76 -12.85
N LEU A 260 8.03 7.76 -13.04
CA LEU A 260 6.78 7.99 -12.34
C LEU A 260 5.64 7.74 -13.31
N ILE A 261 4.73 6.88 -12.91
CA ILE A 261 3.56 6.52 -13.74
C ILE A 261 2.31 6.79 -12.92
N PHE A 262 1.38 7.51 -13.51
CA PHE A 262 0.02 7.62 -13.02
C PHE A 262 -0.87 6.61 -13.75
N TYR A 263 -1.60 5.80 -12.98
CA TYR A 263 -2.62 4.92 -13.50
C TYR A 263 -3.97 5.37 -12.96
N ASN A 264 -4.91 5.60 -13.86
CA ASN A 264 -6.27 6.00 -13.53
C ASN A 264 -7.15 4.75 -13.44
N MET A 265 -7.77 4.53 -12.27
CA MET A 265 -8.61 3.36 -12.01
C MET A 265 -9.94 3.38 -12.78
N ASP A 266 -10.45 4.56 -13.10
CA ASP A 266 -11.76 4.70 -13.76
C ASP A 266 -11.67 4.49 -15.28
N SER A 267 -10.59 5.00 -15.88
CA SER A 267 -10.37 4.91 -17.34
C SER A 267 -9.46 3.75 -17.74
N GLU A 268 -8.84 3.07 -16.75
CA GLU A 268 -7.86 1.99 -16.94
C GLU A 268 -6.65 2.41 -17.83
N THR A 269 -6.32 3.70 -17.81
CA THR A 269 -5.23 4.26 -18.60
C THR A 269 -4.04 4.64 -17.73
N SER A 270 -2.83 4.54 -18.29
CA SER A 270 -1.60 4.96 -17.63
C SER A 270 -0.86 6.01 -18.44
N GLU A 271 -0.18 6.91 -17.75
CA GLU A 271 0.69 7.92 -18.35
C GLU A 271 2.03 8.01 -17.59
N VAL A 272 3.11 8.23 -18.32
CA VAL A 272 4.39 8.60 -17.70
C VAL A 272 4.36 10.09 -17.39
N VAL A 273 4.70 10.40 -16.15
CA VAL A 273 4.75 11.79 -15.67
C VAL A 273 6.18 12.29 -15.80
N HIS A 274 6.34 13.43 -16.44
CA HIS A 274 7.64 14.08 -16.59
C HIS A 274 7.94 14.97 -15.40
N ASP A 275 9.19 14.91 -14.94
CA ASP A 275 9.76 15.87 -13.99
C ASP A 275 10.55 16.91 -14.78
N PRO A 276 10.01 18.13 -14.95
CA PRO A 276 10.66 19.18 -15.74
C PRO A 276 11.93 19.72 -15.10
N ASP A 277 12.06 19.58 -13.79
CA ASP A 277 13.17 20.13 -13.01
C ASP A 277 14.32 19.12 -12.81
N GLU A 278 14.15 17.88 -13.33
CA GLU A 278 15.10 16.76 -13.16
C GLU A 278 15.44 16.48 -11.68
N THR A 279 14.53 16.83 -10.76
CA THR A 279 14.69 16.64 -9.31
C THR A 279 14.26 15.24 -8.84
N CYS A 280 13.81 14.42 -9.78
CA CYS A 280 13.37 13.05 -9.54
C CYS A 280 14.44 12.25 -8.79
N PRO A 281 14.03 11.48 -7.76
CA PRO A 281 14.97 10.62 -7.05
C PRO A 281 15.70 9.68 -7.99
N SER A 282 16.96 9.37 -7.67
CA SER A 282 17.77 8.45 -8.46
C SER A 282 17.06 7.10 -8.64
N ARG A 283 17.41 6.40 -9.72
CA ARG A 283 16.91 5.04 -10.01
C ARG A 283 17.08 4.15 -8.81
N ARG A 284 16.01 3.43 -8.41
CA ARG A 284 16.05 2.60 -7.21
C ARG A 284 15.05 1.44 -7.23
N GLU A 285 15.38 0.40 -6.48
CA GLU A 285 14.50 -0.73 -6.17
C GLU A 285 14.42 -0.94 -4.65
N CYS A 286 13.37 -1.62 -4.17
CA CYS A 286 13.16 -1.93 -2.75
C CYS A 286 13.08 -0.69 -1.83
N HIS A 287 12.80 0.47 -2.38
CA HIS A 287 12.36 1.64 -1.63
C HIS A 287 10.90 1.45 -1.22
N VAL A 288 10.45 2.26 -0.31
CA VAL A 288 9.03 2.31 0.08
C VAL A 288 8.50 3.73 -0.11
N ALA A 289 7.24 3.82 -0.48
CA ALA A 289 6.53 5.08 -0.55
C ALA A 289 5.21 4.99 0.22
N VAL A 290 4.82 6.11 0.80
CA VAL A 290 3.52 6.29 1.46
C VAL A 290 2.93 7.64 1.06
N THR A 291 1.62 7.77 1.18
CA THR A 291 0.96 9.08 1.14
C THR A 291 0.87 9.64 2.54
N CYS A 292 1.17 10.92 2.66
CA CYS A 292 0.97 11.71 3.85
C CYS A 292 0.29 12.99 3.42
N GLN A 293 -0.96 13.19 3.81
CA GLN A 293 -1.81 14.27 3.28
C GLN A 293 -1.90 14.21 1.74
N ASN A 294 -1.44 15.24 1.03
CA ASN A 294 -1.43 15.32 -0.43
C ASN A 294 -0.04 15.05 -1.03
N THR A 295 0.84 14.44 -0.26
CA THR A 295 2.24 14.25 -0.64
C THR A 295 2.61 12.77 -0.63
N MET A 296 3.31 12.31 -1.66
CA MET A 296 3.97 11.02 -1.66
C MET A 296 5.36 11.18 -1.06
N VAL A 297 5.65 10.43 -0.02
CA VAL A 297 6.98 10.38 0.63
C VAL A 297 7.67 9.09 0.24
N VAL A 298 8.88 9.17 -0.29
CA VAL A 298 9.74 8.05 -0.67
C VAL A 298 10.96 8.01 0.23
N PHE A 299 11.29 6.83 0.76
CA PHE A 299 12.49 6.64 1.55
C PHE A 299 13.24 5.37 1.15
N GLY A 300 14.57 5.45 1.18
CA GLY A 300 15.45 4.31 1.05
C GLY A 300 15.54 3.71 -0.34
N GLY A 301 15.83 2.41 -0.40
CA GLY A 301 16.05 1.68 -1.63
C GLY A 301 17.54 1.45 -1.94
N ARG A 302 17.81 0.87 -3.12
CA ARG A 302 19.18 0.55 -3.55
C ARG A 302 19.43 0.91 -5.01
N PHE A 303 20.57 1.55 -5.27
CA PHE A 303 21.06 1.82 -6.60
C PHE A 303 22.59 1.70 -6.67
N ARG A 304 23.14 1.00 -7.69
CA ARG A 304 24.58 0.81 -7.91
C ARG A 304 25.35 0.31 -6.67
N GLY A 305 24.75 -0.60 -5.89
CA GLY A 305 25.35 -1.12 -4.67
C GLY A 305 25.06 -0.30 -3.42
N ASN A 306 24.72 0.97 -3.53
CA ASN A 306 24.49 1.87 -2.41
C ASN A 306 23.07 1.71 -1.85
N PHE A 307 22.96 1.66 -0.53
CA PHE A 307 21.70 1.73 0.20
C PHE A 307 21.41 3.20 0.54
N MET A 308 20.23 3.63 0.17
CA MET A 308 19.85 5.03 0.24
C MET A 308 19.14 5.36 1.53
N ASN A 309 19.37 6.57 2.06
CA ASN A 309 18.69 7.12 3.25
C ASN A 309 18.06 8.49 2.98
N ASP A 310 18.00 8.88 1.71
CA ASP A 310 17.34 10.10 1.31
C ASP A 310 15.81 9.98 1.51
N THR A 311 15.20 11.06 1.96
CA THR A 311 13.75 11.26 2.01
C THR A 311 13.38 12.21 0.89
N CYS A 312 12.53 11.76 -0.02
CA CYS A 312 12.06 12.57 -1.14
C CYS A 312 10.54 12.73 -1.05
N GLU A 313 10.04 13.87 -1.43
CA GLU A 313 8.60 14.14 -1.49
C GLU A 313 8.17 14.57 -2.88
N LEU A 314 6.94 14.20 -3.23
CA LEU A 314 6.26 14.61 -4.44
C LEU A 314 4.89 15.15 -4.06
N ASP A 315 4.59 16.39 -4.44
CA ASP A 315 3.25 16.96 -4.28
C ASP A 315 2.30 16.30 -5.30
N LEU A 316 1.26 15.65 -4.79
CA LEU A 316 0.24 14.99 -5.59
C LEU A 316 -0.97 15.90 -5.90
N GLY A 317 -0.93 17.14 -5.39
CA GLY A 317 -2.00 18.12 -5.53
C GLY A 317 -3.17 17.88 -4.58
N THR A 318 -3.97 18.89 -4.39
CA THR A 318 -5.16 18.83 -3.52
C THR A 318 -6.27 18.01 -4.16
N LYS A 319 -7.04 17.34 -3.32
CA LYS A 319 -8.26 16.65 -3.77
C LYS A 319 -9.25 17.64 -4.36
N SER A 320 -9.75 17.36 -5.54
CA SER A 320 -10.92 18.08 -6.06
C SER A 320 -12.18 17.63 -5.31
N LEU A 321 -13.24 18.45 -5.34
CA LEU A 321 -14.54 18.04 -4.81
C LEU A 321 -15.03 16.71 -5.39
N LYS A 322 -14.74 16.48 -6.66
CA LYS A 322 -15.05 15.22 -7.36
C LYS A 322 -14.32 14.03 -6.72
N ASP A 323 -13.05 14.19 -6.34
CA ASP A 323 -12.26 13.14 -5.72
C ASP A 323 -12.77 12.84 -4.30
N TYR A 324 -13.14 13.86 -3.52
CA TYR A 324 -13.77 13.68 -2.21
C TYR A 324 -15.10 12.90 -2.31
N CYS A 325 -15.96 13.27 -3.25
CA CYS A 325 -17.22 12.58 -3.46
C CYS A 325 -17.01 11.13 -3.87
N ARG A 326 -16.07 10.87 -4.77
CA ARG A 326 -15.74 9.51 -5.21
C ARG A 326 -15.23 8.66 -4.04
N ASP A 327 -14.26 9.14 -3.27
CA ASP A 327 -13.65 8.40 -2.17
C ASP A 327 -14.71 8.11 -1.09
N TRP A 328 -15.58 9.06 -0.82
CA TRP A 328 -16.70 8.87 0.09
C TRP A 328 -17.67 7.78 -0.40
N LEU A 329 -18.07 7.82 -1.67
CA LEU A 329 -18.94 6.80 -2.27
C LEU A 329 -18.31 5.40 -2.23
N LEU A 330 -17.00 5.31 -2.50
CA LEU A 330 -16.26 4.05 -2.46
C LEU A 330 -16.17 3.47 -1.06
N GLN A 331 -15.99 4.32 -0.03
CA GLN A 331 -15.87 3.88 1.36
C GLN A 331 -17.19 3.42 1.97
N HIS A 332 -18.29 4.09 1.63
CA HIS A 332 -19.55 3.88 2.32
C HIS A 332 -20.51 2.96 1.58
N ALA A 333 -20.24 2.63 0.29
CA ALA A 333 -21.13 1.82 -0.58
C ALA A 333 -22.62 2.23 -0.51
N VAL A 334 -22.87 3.46 -0.01
CA VAL A 334 -24.21 3.94 0.28
C VAL A 334 -24.85 4.32 -1.05
N LEU A 335 -25.87 3.59 -1.41
CA LEU A 335 -26.85 4.06 -2.39
C LEU A 335 -27.61 5.20 -1.72
N VAL A 336 -27.24 6.42 -2.06
CA VAL A 336 -28.08 7.59 -1.77
C VAL A 336 -29.45 7.30 -2.35
N GLY A 337 -30.46 7.26 -1.51
CA GLY A 337 -31.83 6.96 -1.92
C GLY A 337 -32.32 8.01 -2.92
N ASP A 338 -33.32 7.66 -3.77
CA ASP A 338 -33.83 8.56 -4.81
C ASP A 338 -34.36 9.89 -4.26
N SER A 339 -34.84 9.91 -3.02
CA SER A 339 -35.29 11.12 -2.31
C SER A 339 -34.16 12.09 -1.97
N GLU A 340 -32.94 11.61 -1.76
CA GLU A 340 -31.78 12.44 -1.44
C GLU A 340 -31.03 12.93 -2.70
N ARG A 341 -31.22 12.24 -3.82
CA ARG A 341 -30.62 12.60 -5.12
C ARG A 341 -31.09 13.95 -5.64
N THR A 342 -32.35 14.30 -5.39
CA THR A 342 -32.93 15.58 -5.86
C THR A 342 -32.30 16.80 -5.19
N SER A 343 -31.62 16.65 -4.07
CA SER A 343 -30.94 17.72 -3.35
C SER A 343 -29.46 17.89 -3.75
N LEU A 344 -28.92 16.98 -4.59
CA LEU A 344 -27.54 17.03 -5.04
C LEU A 344 -27.39 17.82 -6.35
N PRO A 345 -26.27 18.53 -6.56
CA PRO A 345 -25.96 19.15 -7.84
C PRO A 345 -26.00 18.11 -8.97
N ARG A 346 -26.61 18.46 -10.10
CA ARG A 346 -26.83 17.55 -11.25
C ARG A 346 -25.56 16.85 -11.72
N ARG A 347 -24.41 17.53 -11.69
CA ARG A 347 -23.10 16.95 -12.03
C ARG A 347 -22.67 15.81 -11.09
N ILE A 348 -23.05 15.85 -9.83
CA ILE A 348 -22.78 14.78 -8.85
C ILE A 348 -23.71 13.60 -9.13
N VAL A 349 -24.97 13.87 -9.42
CA VAL A 349 -25.97 12.84 -9.79
C VAL A 349 -25.53 12.12 -11.07
N ASP A 350 -25.15 12.85 -12.12
CA ASP A 350 -24.66 12.28 -13.39
C ASP A 350 -23.38 11.41 -13.17
N TYR A 351 -22.52 11.82 -12.27
CA TYR A 351 -21.33 11.03 -11.90
C TYR A 351 -21.72 9.75 -11.15
N MET A 352 -22.64 9.83 -10.21
CA MET A 352 -23.15 8.68 -9.48
C MET A 352 -23.84 7.68 -10.39
N ASP A 353 -24.59 8.14 -11.40
CA ASP A 353 -25.27 7.29 -12.37
C ASP A 353 -24.30 6.56 -13.30
N LYS A 354 -23.27 7.25 -13.76
CA LYS A 354 -22.16 6.64 -14.51
C LYS A 354 -21.42 5.60 -13.67
N TRP A 355 -21.19 5.90 -12.41
CA TRP A 355 -20.54 4.98 -11.48
C TRP A 355 -21.42 3.75 -11.18
N ARG A 356 -22.74 3.92 -10.97
CA ARG A 356 -23.69 2.80 -10.83
C ARG A 356 -23.71 1.87 -12.04
N ALA A 357 -23.58 2.41 -13.24
CA ALA A 357 -23.52 1.61 -14.46
C ALA A 357 -22.23 0.77 -14.57
N LEU A 358 -21.14 1.25 -13.96
CA LEU A 358 -19.83 0.57 -13.95
C LEU A 358 -19.68 -0.47 -12.81
N VAL A 359 -20.36 -0.27 -11.68
CA VAL A 359 -20.31 -1.16 -10.50
C VAL A 359 -21.52 -2.10 -10.53
N ALA A 360 -21.49 -3.02 -11.46
CA ALA A 360 -22.30 -4.23 -11.67
C ALA A 360 -23.66 -4.45 -10.94
N PRO A 361 -24.62 -5.08 -11.61
CA PRO A 361 -25.96 -5.40 -11.11
C PRO A 361 -26.02 -6.24 -9.83
N GLU A 362 -24.93 -6.85 -9.44
CA GLU A 362 -24.85 -7.82 -8.33
C GLU A 362 -24.88 -7.21 -6.93
N LEU A 363 -24.59 -5.91 -6.79
CA LEU A 363 -24.54 -5.22 -5.50
C LEU A 363 -25.89 -4.62 -5.07
N GLN A 364 -26.90 -4.65 -5.91
CA GLN A 364 -28.20 -4.01 -5.65
C GLN A 364 -29.02 -4.65 -4.50
N HIS A 365 -28.64 -5.85 -4.02
CA HIS A 365 -29.44 -6.62 -3.06
C HIS A 365 -28.89 -6.71 -1.61
N ARG A 366 -27.78 -6.05 -1.27
CA ARG A 366 -27.10 -6.25 0.04
C ARG A 366 -26.75 -4.98 0.82
N ILE A 367 -27.47 -3.89 0.68
CA ILE A 367 -27.11 -2.63 1.35
C ILE A 367 -28.08 -2.35 2.50
N PRO A 368 -27.59 -2.25 3.74
CA PRO A 368 -28.40 -1.79 4.87
C PRO A 368 -28.71 -0.29 4.74
N ALA A 369 -29.91 0.10 5.20
CA ALA A 369 -30.34 1.50 5.24
C ALA A 369 -29.43 2.34 6.17
N PRO A 370 -29.20 3.63 5.90
CA PRO A 370 -28.42 4.52 6.75
C PRO A 370 -29.07 4.71 8.12
N PRO A 371 -28.30 5.01 9.20
CA PRO A 371 -28.85 5.34 10.48
C PRO A 371 -29.73 6.60 10.40
N SER A 372 -30.85 6.60 11.10
CA SER A 372 -31.96 7.56 11.00
C SER A 372 -31.65 9.00 11.41
N ASP A 373 -30.47 9.31 11.93
CA ASP A 373 -30.20 10.55 12.65
C ASP A 373 -29.19 11.53 12.03
N SER A 374 -28.64 11.25 10.83
CA SER A 374 -27.76 12.22 10.17
C SER A 374 -27.90 12.22 8.64
N SER A 375 -28.33 13.37 8.09
CA SER A 375 -28.34 13.58 6.65
C SER A 375 -26.90 13.52 6.10
N PRO A 376 -26.62 12.74 5.04
CA PRO A 376 -25.31 12.70 4.38
C PRO A 376 -24.76 14.07 3.99
N LEU A 377 -25.63 15.01 3.67
CA LEU A 377 -25.27 16.41 3.32
C LEU A 377 -24.74 17.20 4.51
N MET A 378 -25.25 17.00 5.71
CA MET A 378 -24.73 17.67 6.93
C MET A 378 -23.30 17.16 7.23
N TRP A 379 -23.06 15.88 7.08
CA TRP A 379 -21.75 15.27 7.33
C TRP A 379 -20.70 15.71 6.29
N ILE A 380 -21.07 15.79 5.00
CA ILE A 380 -20.21 16.33 3.94
C ILE A 380 -19.85 17.80 4.23
N ARG A 381 -20.84 18.63 4.62
CA ARG A 381 -20.62 20.06 4.96
C ARG A 381 -19.75 20.25 6.18
N SER A 382 -19.83 19.38 7.19
CA SER A 382 -19.04 19.51 8.43
C SER A 382 -17.55 19.16 8.26
N ARG A 383 -17.18 18.51 7.15
CA ARG A 383 -15.79 18.11 6.85
C ARG A 383 -15.19 18.79 5.62
N MET A 384 -15.91 19.72 4.99
CA MET A 384 -15.31 20.59 3.98
C MET A 384 -14.47 21.67 4.65
N PRO A 385 -13.21 21.88 4.22
CA PRO A 385 -12.48 23.08 4.60
C PRO A 385 -13.31 24.29 4.15
N SER A 386 -13.51 25.24 5.06
CA SER A 386 -14.16 26.52 4.73
C SER A 386 -13.43 27.16 3.56
N ALA A 387 -14.10 27.25 2.42
CA ALA A 387 -13.59 28.01 1.29
C ALA A 387 -13.42 29.48 1.76
N ARG A 388 -12.19 29.90 1.91
CA ARG A 388 -11.78 31.28 1.88
C ARG A 388 -11.08 31.57 0.59
#